data_67387bde44301dd47d5ac8ea187ed587
#
_entry.id   67387bde44301dd47d5ac8ea187ed587
#
_cell.length_a   1.000
_cell.length_b   1.000
_cell.length_c   1.000
_cell.angle_alpha   90.00
_cell.angle_beta   90.00
_cell.angle_gamma   90.00
#
_symmetry.space_group_name_H-M   'P 1'
#
loop_
_entity.id
_entity.type
_entity.pdbx_description
1 polymer ?
#
loop_
_entity_poly.entity_id
_entity_poly.type
_entity_poly.pdbx_seq_one_letter_code
_entity_poly.pdbx_strand_id
1 'polypeptide(L)'
;MNILNGGAHAESNVDVQEFMVVPHGFQSFSEALRAGVEIYHSLKTNLKQEGLLGGVGDEGGFAPNLSRNEEGLRLVREAIEVAGYAPGKEVSIALDVAAQEFFDGSNYLIDGELISGTNLGRKYSDWLDEYPIVSIEDPFGEDDWDSWKEFTSREGHRVQIVGDDLYVTNPKRLEKGISIQASNAILIKLNQIGTFTETMEVIRKSKEAGFGTIISHRSGETSDDI
;
A
#
# COMPACT_ATOMS: atom_id res chain seq x y z
N MET A 1 -2.57 -8.24 4.15
CA MET A 1 -3.77 -8.80 3.49
C MET A 1 -4.64 -7.64 3.07
N ASN A 2 -4.95 -7.53 1.77
CA ASN A 2 -5.85 -6.50 1.26
C ASN A 2 -7.30 -6.79 1.69
N ILE A 3 -8.05 -5.78 2.16
CA ILE A 3 -9.42 -5.93 2.67
C ILE A 3 -10.40 -4.87 2.15
N LEU A 4 -9.90 -3.75 1.59
CA LEU A 4 -10.72 -2.71 0.97
C LEU A 4 -10.01 -2.19 -0.27
N ASN A 5 -10.73 -2.09 -1.37
CA ASN A 5 -10.23 -1.68 -2.68
C ASN A 5 -10.86 -0.38 -3.17
N GLY A 6 -10.05 0.38 -3.89
CA GLY A 6 -10.43 1.50 -4.74
C GLY A 6 -9.59 1.52 -6.01
N GLY A 7 -9.35 2.70 -6.55
CA GLY A 7 -8.51 2.91 -7.74
C GLY A 7 -8.91 2.02 -8.91
N ALA A 8 -7.91 1.51 -9.62
CA ALA A 8 -8.12 0.62 -10.76
C ALA A 8 -8.65 -0.78 -10.38
N HIS A 9 -8.55 -1.19 -9.11
CA HIS A 9 -8.96 -2.51 -8.62
C HIS A 9 -10.46 -2.61 -8.25
N ALA A 10 -11.22 -1.52 -8.34
CA ALA A 10 -12.63 -1.52 -7.95
C ALA A 10 -13.46 -0.48 -8.72
N GLU A 11 -14.71 -0.81 -9.03
CA GLU A 11 -15.68 0.16 -9.49
C GLU A 11 -16.21 0.97 -8.30
N SER A 12 -15.41 1.90 -7.78
CA SER A 12 -15.74 2.78 -6.66
C SER A 12 -15.22 4.21 -6.90
N ASN A 13 -15.54 5.13 -6.01
CA ASN A 13 -15.03 6.50 -6.04
C ASN A 13 -13.84 6.74 -5.10
N VAL A 14 -13.23 5.68 -4.62
CA VAL A 14 -12.03 5.72 -3.76
C VAL A 14 -10.80 5.73 -4.68
N ASP A 15 -9.89 6.69 -4.52
CA ASP A 15 -8.72 6.82 -5.38
C ASP A 15 -7.59 5.86 -4.95
N VAL A 16 -7.39 5.66 -3.64
CA VAL A 16 -6.39 4.73 -3.10
C VAL A 16 -6.76 3.29 -3.45
N GLN A 17 -5.83 2.57 -4.07
CA GLN A 17 -6.09 1.27 -4.68
C GLN A 17 -6.32 0.15 -3.67
N GLU A 18 -5.51 0.10 -2.59
CA GLU A 18 -5.60 -0.95 -1.58
C GLU A 18 -5.43 -0.42 -0.17
N PHE A 19 -6.31 -0.90 0.71
CA PHE A 19 -6.18 -0.76 2.16
C PHE A 19 -5.97 -2.14 2.75
N MET A 20 -4.80 -2.35 3.31
CA MET A 20 -4.33 -3.64 3.80
C MET A 20 -4.23 -3.67 5.32
N VAL A 21 -4.43 -4.83 5.91
CA VAL A 21 -4.06 -5.10 7.31
C VAL A 21 -2.76 -5.89 7.38
N VAL A 22 -1.90 -5.52 8.34
CA VAL A 22 -0.62 -6.14 8.62
C VAL A 22 -0.63 -6.69 10.04
N PRO A 23 -1.02 -7.95 10.25
CA PRO A 23 -1.00 -8.60 11.56
C PRO A 23 0.43 -9.01 11.92
N HIS A 24 1.13 -8.20 12.73
CA HIS A 24 2.54 -8.40 13.08
C HIS A 24 2.77 -8.75 14.56
N GLY A 25 1.74 -8.61 15.42
CA GLY A 25 1.82 -8.86 16.86
C GLY A 25 1.58 -10.32 17.28
N PHE A 26 1.79 -11.30 16.39
CA PHE A 26 1.44 -12.71 16.61
C PHE A 26 2.66 -13.61 16.59
N GLN A 27 2.58 -14.76 17.32
CA GLN A 27 3.68 -15.72 17.41
C GLN A 27 3.75 -16.68 16.22
N SER A 28 2.66 -16.81 15.45
CA SER A 28 2.59 -17.70 14.29
C SER A 28 1.84 -17.08 13.11
N PHE A 29 2.18 -17.53 11.90
CA PHE A 29 1.45 -17.13 10.69
C PHE A 29 -0.03 -17.52 10.75
N SER A 30 -0.36 -18.65 11.35
CA SER A 30 -1.75 -19.11 11.50
C SER A 30 -2.59 -18.15 12.35
N GLU A 31 -2.01 -17.62 13.43
CA GLU A 31 -2.68 -16.61 14.27
C GLU A 31 -2.82 -15.26 13.53
N ALA A 32 -1.77 -14.84 12.84
CA ALA A 32 -1.80 -13.63 12.02
C ALA A 32 -2.86 -13.73 10.91
N LEU A 33 -2.93 -14.87 10.21
CA LEU A 33 -3.93 -15.13 9.17
C LEU A 33 -5.35 -15.12 9.75
N ARG A 34 -5.57 -15.77 10.92
CA ARG A 34 -6.85 -15.75 11.62
C ARG A 34 -7.29 -14.31 11.92
N ALA A 35 -6.39 -13.50 12.48
CA ALA A 35 -6.67 -12.10 12.76
C ALA A 35 -7.09 -11.34 11.50
N GLY A 36 -6.38 -11.52 10.39
CA GLY A 36 -6.75 -10.91 9.11
C GLY A 36 -8.15 -11.31 8.64
N VAL A 37 -8.53 -12.58 8.77
CA VAL A 37 -9.86 -13.08 8.40
C VAL A 37 -10.95 -12.52 9.33
N GLU A 38 -10.72 -12.49 10.62
CA GLU A 38 -11.68 -11.93 11.60
C GLU A 38 -11.91 -10.44 11.36
N ILE A 39 -10.85 -9.67 11.06
CA ILE A 39 -10.94 -8.25 10.69
C ILE A 39 -11.72 -8.06 9.39
N TYR A 40 -11.46 -8.88 8.37
CA TYR A 40 -12.19 -8.86 7.11
C TYR A 40 -13.71 -9.03 7.32
N HIS A 41 -14.12 -9.99 8.17
CA HIS A 41 -15.52 -10.20 8.50
C HIS A 41 -16.12 -9.08 9.35
N SER A 42 -15.34 -8.47 10.24
CA SER A 42 -15.73 -7.28 10.99
C SER A 42 -15.98 -6.10 10.06
N LEU A 43 -15.05 -5.84 9.11
CA LEU A 43 -15.22 -4.81 8.07
C LEU A 43 -16.51 -5.02 7.26
N LYS A 44 -16.78 -6.26 6.84
CA LYS A 44 -18.02 -6.60 6.13
C LYS A 44 -19.26 -6.23 6.93
N THR A 45 -19.23 -6.50 8.23
CA THR A 45 -20.36 -6.21 9.13
C THR A 45 -20.56 -4.71 9.29
N ASN A 46 -19.49 -3.95 9.50
CA ASN A 46 -19.50 -2.49 9.63
C ASN A 46 -20.05 -1.85 8.34
N LEU A 47 -19.49 -2.22 7.17
CA LEU A 47 -19.97 -1.73 5.87
C LEU A 47 -21.45 -2.00 5.64
N LYS A 48 -21.94 -3.17 6.05
CA LYS A 48 -23.37 -3.50 5.96
C LYS A 48 -24.23 -2.63 6.87
N GLN A 49 -23.79 -2.36 8.09
CA GLN A 49 -24.50 -1.52 9.05
C GLN A 49 -24.57 -0.05 8.60
N GLU A 50 -23.50 0.45 7.98
CA GLU A 50 -23.44 1.80 7.43
C GLU A 50 -24.10 1.93 6.04
N GLY A 51 -24.58 0.83 5.45
CA GLY A 51 -25.19 0.83 4.12
C GLY A 51 -24.19 1.02 2.98
N LEU A 52 -22.89 0.78 3.26
CA LEU A 52 -21.75 0.94 2.34
C LEU A 52 -21.28 -0.36 1.71
N LEU A 53 -21.90 -1.51 2.04
CA LEU A 53 -21.50 -2.80 1.48
C LEU A 53 -21.80 -2.83 -0.02
N GLY A 54 -20.76 -2.65 -0.84
CA GLY A 54 -20.78 -2.73 -2.29
C GLY A 54 -20.28 -4.08 -2.81
N GLY A 55 -19.66 -4.04 -4.00
CA GLY A 55 -18.98 -5.17 -4.61
C GLY A 55 -17.70 -5.59 -3.88
N VAL A 56 -16.97 -6.47 -4.53
CA VAL A 56 -15.63 -6.91 -4.13
C VAL A 56 -14.70 -6.55 -5.28
N GLY A 57 -13.57 -5.96 -4.99
CA GLY A 57 -12.54 -5.63 -5.97
C GLY A 57 -11.78 -6.88 -6.47
N ASP A 58 -10.91 -6.67 -7.42
CA ASP A 58 -10.17 -7.73 -8.12
C ASP A 58 -9.28 -8.57 -7.19
N GLU A 59 -8.85 -7.99 -6.08
CA GLU A 59 -8.02 -8.67 -5.07
C GLU A 59 -8.80 -9.08 -3.81
N GLY A 60 -10.13 -9.11 -3.88
CA GLY A 60 -10.99 -9.64 -2.83
C GLY A 60 -11.33 -8.68 -1.69
N GLY A 61 -10.83 -7.44 -1.71
CA GLY A 61 -11.23 -6.38 -0.80
C GLY A 61 -12.62 -5.84 -1.12
N PHE A 62 -13.34 -5.32 -0.13
CA PHE A 62 -14.62 -4.65 -0.36
C PHE A 62 -14.42 -3.34 -1.12
N ALA A 63 -15.37 -3.00 -1.99
CA ALA A 63 -15.33 -1.81 -2.85
C ALA A 63 -16.47 -0.84 -2.50
N PRO A 64 -16.44 -0.15 -1.35
CA PRO A 64 -17.46 0.83 -0.99
C PRO A 64 -17.32 2.13 -1.78
N ASN A 65 -18.41 2.87 -1.95
CA ASN A 65 -18.33 4.28 -2.29
C ASN A 65 -18.20 5.10 -1.00
N LEU A 66 -17.13 5.88 -0.91
CA LEU A 66 -16.81 6.69 0.27
C LEU A 66 -16.82 8.18 -0.10
N SER A 67 -16.98 9.06 0.87
CA SER A 67 -16.92 10.51 0.62
C SER A 67 -15.47 11.00 0.44
N ARG A 68 -14.52 10.31 1.05
CA ARG A 68 -13.06 10.60 1.01
C ARG A 68 -12.26 9.30 1.21
N ASN A 69 -11.04 9.29 0.72
CA ASN A 69 -10.11 8.16 0.91
C ASN A 69 -9.82 7.88 2.40
N GLU A 70 -9.78 8.91 3.25
CA GLU A 70 -9.55 8.77 4.69
C GLU A 70 -10.62 7.94 5.40
N GLU A 71 -11.86 7.89 4.90
CA GLU A 71 -12.90 7.00 5.44
C GLU A 71 -12.51 5.52 5.31
N GLY A 72 -11.73 5.15 4.29
CA GLY A 72 -11.17 3.80 4.17
C GLY A 72 -10.25 3.46 5.35
N LEU A 73 -9.37 4.38 5.73
CA LEU A 73 -8.50 4.22 6.91
C LEU A 73 -9.31 4.10 8.21
N ARG A 74 -10.32 4.95 8.40
CA ARG A 74 -11.25 4.88 9.54
C ARG A 74 -11.92 3.53 9.64
N LEU A 75 -12.52 3.08 8.54
CA LEU A 75 -13.25 1.80 8.47
C LEU A 75 -12.35 0.59 8.77
N VAL A 76 -11.12 0.59 8.25
CA VAL A 76 -10.14 -0.47 8.51
C VAL A 76 -9.71 -0.45 9.98
N ARG A 77 -9.40 0.72 10.56
CA ARG A 77 -9.06 0.85 11.99
C ARG A 77 -10.19 0.36 12.87
N GLU A 78 -11.41 0.78 12.63
CA GLU A 78 -12.60 0.34 13.38
C GLU A 78 -12.84 -1.18 13.25
N ALA A 79 -12.60 -1.75 12.07
CA ALA A 79 -12.71 -3.19 11.87
C ALA A 79 -11.68 -3.97 12.70
N ILE A 80 -10.43 -3.44 12.85
CA ILE A 80 -9.40 -4.01 13.73
C ILE A 80 -9.89 -4.00 15.19
N GLU A 81 -10.40 -2.84 15.66
CA GLU A 81 -10.90 -2.67 17.03
C GLU A 81 -12.09 -3.57 17.33
N VAL A 82 -13.09 -3.63 16.41
CA VAL A 82 -14.28 -4.48 16.56
C VAL A 82 -13.95 -5.96 16.55
N ALA A 83 -12.91 -6.37 15.79
CA ALA A 83 -12.42 -7.73 15.83
C ALA A 83 -11.68 -8.09 17.13
N GLY A 84 -11.45 -7.10 18.02
CA GLY A 84 -10.82 -7.29 19.32
C GLY A 84 -9.30 -7.17 19.33
N TYR A 85 -8.70 -6.64 18.26
CA TYR A 85 -7.25 -6.43 18.14
C TYR A 85 -6.86 -4.97 18.41
N ALA A 86 -5.62 -4.78 18.86
CA ALA A 86 -5.07 -3.45 19.17
C ALA A 86 -4.39 -2.84 17.93
N PRO A 87 -4.95 -1.74 17.36
CA PRO A 87 -4.33 -1.05 16.22
C PRO A 87 -2.92 -0.55 16.57
N GLY A 88 -1.97 -0.76 15.68
CA GLY A 88 -0.57 -0.35 15.83
C GLY A 88 0.28 -1.22 16.76
N LYS A 89 -0.34 -2.13 17.51
CA LYS A 89 0.38 -3.07 18.40
C LYS A 89 0.32 -4.51 17.90
N GLU A 90 -0.85 -4.97 17.53
CA GLU A 90 -1.07 -6.31 17.00
C GLU A 90 -1.29 -6.29 15.49
N VAL A 91 -2.03 -5.30 15.02
CA VAL A 91 -2.33 -5.12 13.60
C VAL A 91 -2.16 -3.66 13.20
N SER A 92 -1.41 -3.43 12.16
CA SER A 92 -1.23 -2.13 11.52
C SER A 92 -1.91 -2.07 10.16
N ILE A 93 -1.90 -0.90 9.54
CA ILE A 93 -2.44 -0.65 8.20
C ILE A 93 -1.28 -0.51 7.22
N ALA A 94 -1.44 -1.02 6.01
CA ALA A 94 -0.63 -0.66 4.87
C ALA A 94 -1.51 -0.17 3.72
N LEU A 95 -0.97 0.70 2.89
CA LEU A 95 -1.64 1.23 1.71
C LEU A 95 -0.84 0.87 0.46
N ASP A 96 -1.54 0.53 -0.61
CA ASP A 96 -1.08 0.73 -1.98
C ASP A 96 -1.91 1.87 -2.58
N VAL A 97 -1.25 2.98 -2.84
CA VAL A 97 -1.92 4.18 -3.35
C VAL A 97 -2.06 4.14 -4.86
N ALA A 98 -1.10 3.53 -5.55
CA ALA A 98 -1.00 3.50 -7.02
C ALA A 98 -1.22 4.90 -7.63
N ALA A 99 -0.53 5.92 -7.08
CA ALA A 99 -0.81 7.33 -7.37
C ALA A 99 -0.60 7.73 -8.84
N GLN A 100 0.05 6.89 -9.64
CA GLN A 100 0.16 7.06 -11.09
C GLN A 100 -1.22 7.12 -11.75
N GLU A 101 -2.23 6.42 -11.24
CA GLU A 101 -3.57 6.34 -11.80
C GLU A 101 -4.34 7.67 -11.76
N PHE A 102 -4.00 8.57 -10.81
CA PHE A 102 -4.60 9.88 -10.68
C PHE A 102 -3.61 11.05 -10.82
N PHE A 103 -2.44 10.79 -11.41
CA PHE A 103 -1.40 11.77 -11.72
C PHE A 103 -1.56 12.30 -13.16
N ASP A 104 -1.67 13.62 -13.36
CA ASP A 104 -1.81 14.24 -14.67
C ASP A 104 -0.47 14.63 -15.34
N GLY A 105 0.65 14.28 -14.72
CA GLY A 105 2.01 14.66 -15.11
C GLY A 105 2.56 15.88 -14.37
N SER A 106 1.75 16.54 -13.54
CA SER A 106 2.14 17.70 -12.73
C SER A 106 1.46 17.72 -11.35
N ASN A 107 0.21 17.29 -11.29
CA ASN A 107 -0.62 17.30 -10.09
C ASN A 107 -1.37 15.97 -9.94
N TYR A 108 -1.96 15.80 -8.78
CA TYR A 108 -2.72 14.61 -8.37
C TYR A 108 -4.18 15.00 -8.13
N LEU A 109 -5.10 14.29 -8.77
CA LEU A 109 -6.54 14.45 -8.52
C LEU A 109 -6.98 13.42 -7.48
N ILE A 110 -7.07 13.84 -6.23
CA ILE A 110 -7.48 12.96 -5.11
C ILE A 110 -8.62 13.59 -4.31
N ASP A 111 -9.60 12.81 -3.91
CA ASP A 111 -10.83 13.29 -3.25
C ASP A 111 -11.55 14.39 -4.03
N GLY A 112 -11.41 14.43 -5.37
CA GLY A 112 -11.95 15.46 -6.25
C GLY A 112 -11.18 16.80 -6.22
N GLU A 113 -10.03 16.86 -5.54
CA GLU A 113 -9.17 18.04 -5.45
C GLU A 113 -7.87 17.84 -6.25
N LEU A 114 -7.47 18.85 -7.02
CA LEU A 114 -6.21 18.86 -7.74
C LEU A 114 -5.11 19.45 -6.86
N ILE A 115 -4.14 18.64 -6.45
CA ILE A 115 -3.08 19.04 -5.50
C ILE A 115 -1.68 18.69 -6.03
N SER A 116 -0.67 19.44 -5.58
CA SER A 116 0.74 19.13 -5.89
C SER A 116 1.25 17.91 -5.12
N GLY A 117 2.36 17.31 -5.59
CA GLY A 117 3.04 16.22 -4.90
C GLY A 117 3.44 16.57 -3.46
N THR A 118 3.93 17.79 -3.21
CA THR A 118 4.21 18.27 -1.84
C THR A 118 2.96 18.25 -0.96
N ASN A 119 1.79 18.67 -1.47
CA ASN A 119 0.55 18.68 -0.69
C ASN A 119 0.00 17.25 -0.50
N LEU A 120 0.13 16.38 -1.50
CA LEU A 120 -0.19 14.96 -1.37
C LEU A 120 0.68 14.30 -0.29
N GLY A 121 1.98 14.57 -0.30
CA GLY A 121 2.88 14.10 0.76
C GLY A 121 2.52 14.61 2.16
N ARG A 122 2.01 15.84 2.31
CA ARG A 122 1.48 16.35 3.60
C ARG A 122 0.23 15.60 4.03
N LYS A 123 -0.71 15.34 3.11
CA LYS A 123 -1.90 14.52 3.38
C LYS A 123 -1.53 13.14 3.92
N TYR A 124 -0.51 12.48 3.36
CA TYR A 124 0.00 11.21 3.91
C TYR A 124 0.64 11.39 5.28
N SER A 125 1.35 12.49 5.53
CA SER A 125 1.90 12.77 6.87
C SER A 125 0.79 12.90 7.91
N ASP A 126 -0.31 13.59 7.59
CA ASP A 126 -1.47 13.73 8.48
C ASP A 126 -2.11 12.34 8.74
N TRP A 127 -2.22 11.48 7.74
CA TRP A 127 -2.69 10.11 7.92
C TRP A 127 -1.75 9.25 8.77
N LEU A 128 -0.43 9.41 8.61
CA LEU A 128 0.57 8.73 9.45
C LEU A 128 0.52 9.16 10.92
N ASP A 129 0.07 10.39 11.19
CA ASP A 129 -0.08 10.90 12.55
C ASP A 129 -1.36 10.39 13.23
N GLU A 130 -2.41 10.09 12.46
CA GLU A 130 -3.72 9.69 13.00
C GLU A 130 -3.94 8.17 12.98
N TYR A 131 -3.39 7.48 11.99
CA TYR A 131 -3.63 6.05 11.76
C TYR A 131 -2.35 5.22 11.92
N PRO A 132 -2.45 3.96 12.36
CA PRO A 132 -1.29 3.09 12.55
C PRO A 132 -0.76 2.53 11.22
N ILE A 133 -0.37 3.42 10.30
CA ILE A 133 0.15 3.05 9.00
C ILE A 133 1.63 2.71 9.12
N VAL A 134 2.03 1.54 8.63
CA VAL A 134 3.43 1.06 8.66
C VAL A 134 4.07 0.98 7.28
N SER A 135 3.27 1.03 6.21
CA SER A 135 3.76 0.95 4.83
C SER A 135 2.86 1.74 3.89
N ILE A 136 3.46 2.46 2.95
CA ILE A 136 2.78 3.13 1.84
C ILE A 136 3.52 2.76 0.55
N GLU A 137 2.81 2.11 -0.36
CA GLU A 137 3.27 1.72 -1.69
C GLU A 137 2.79 2.74 -2.71
N ASP A 138 3.66 3.07 -3.66
CA ASP A 138 3.46 4.00 -4.78
C ASP A 138 2.70 5.30 -4.41
N PRO A 139 3.21 6.06 -3.42
CA PRO A 139 2.56 7.29 -2.96
C PRO A 139 2.55 8.42 -4.01
N PHE A 140 3.38 8.32 -5.07
CA PHE A 140 3.50 9.31 -6.14
C PHE A 140 3.65 8.64 -7.50
N GLY A 141 3.48 9.43 -8.57
CA GLY A 141 3.70 8.99 -9.94
C GLY A 141 5.11 8.43 -10.16
N GLU A 142 5.23 7.51 -11.10
CA GLU A 142 6.46 6.73 -11.36
C GLU A 142 7.68 7.55 -11.79
N ASP A 143 7.47 8.78 -12.25
CA ASP A 143 8.53 9.71 -12.66
C ASP A 143 8.57 11.00 -11.83
N ASP A 144 7.73 11.16 -10.81
CA ASP A 144 7.75 12.29 -9.88
C ASP A 144 8.80 12.10 -8.76
N TRP A 145 10.05 11.89 -9.16
CA TRP A 145 11.19 11.61 -8.28
C TRP A 145 11.40 12.64 -7.17
N ASP A 146 11.02 13.89 -7.39
CA ASP A 146 11.19 14.96 -6.42
C ASP A 146 10.21 14.80 -5.24
N SER A 147 8.95 14.47 -5.50
CA SER A 147 7.95 14.19 -4.45
C SER A 147 8.31 12.94 -3.66
N TRP A 148 8.76 11.87 -4.33
CA TRP A 148 9.27 10.67 -3.67
C TRP A 148 10.40 10.98 -2.69
N LYS A 149 11.43 11.72 -3.14
CA LYS A 149 12.59 12.09 -2.33
C LYS A 149 12.19 12.99 -1.14
N GLU A 150 11.34 14.00 -1.38
CA GLU A 150 10.85 14.89 -0.33
C GLU A 150 10.14 14.10 0.76
N PHE A 151 9.20 13.25 0.38
CA PHE A 151 8.41 12.45 1.31
C PHE A 151 9.26 11.44 2.07
N THR A 152 10.16 10.73 1.40
CA THR A 152 11.07 9.77 2.03
C THR A 152 12.02 10.43 3.02
N SER A 153 12.55 11.61 2.68
CA SER A 153 13.38 12.40 3.61
C SER A 153 12.62 12.80 4.88
N ARG A 154 11.30 13.07 4.76
CA ARG A 154 10.47 13.50 5.88
C ARG A 154 9.98 12.32 6.70
N GLU A 155 9.48 11.26 6.08
CA GLU A 155 8.71 10.20 6.72
C GLU A 155 9.41 8.83 6.73
N GLY A 156 10.44 8.63 5.93
CA GLY A 156 11.10 7.33 5.76
C GLY A 156 11.74 6.74 7.02
N HIS A 157 11.87 7.53 8.09
CA HIS A 157 12.36 7.07 9.38
C HIS A 157 11.28 6.32 10.21
N ARG A 158 9.99 6.49 9.89
CA ARG A 158 8.85 5.93 10.64
C ARG A 158 7.90 5.06 9.82
N VAL A 159 8.03 5.06 8.49
CA VAL A 159 7.16 4.29 7.59
C VAL A 159 7.97 3.64 6.48
N GLN A 160 7.57 2.45 6.06
CA GLN A 160 8.09 1.81 4.85
C GLN A 160 7.46 2.49 3.63
N ILE A 161 8.30 3.03 2.74
CA ILE A 161 7.89 3.66 1.49
C ILE A 161 8.34 2.74 0.36
N VAL A 162 7.37 2.12 -0.32
CA VAL A 162 7.60 1.03 -1.27
C VAL A 162 7.42 1.55 -2.69
N GLY A 163 8.38 1.27 -3.56
CA GLY A 163 8.24 1.48 -5.00
C GLY A 163 7.90 0.17 -5.71
N ASP A 164 6.71 0.10 -6.32
CA ASP A 164 6.31 -0.90 -7.31
C ASP A 164 6.44 -0.32 -8.71
N ASP A 165 5.53 0.52 -9.15
CA ASP A 165 5.56 1.19 -10.46
C ASP A 165 6.80 2.07 -10.62
N LEU A 166 7.26 2.69 -9.52
CA LEU A 166 8.50 3.45 -9.50
C LEU A 166 9.68 2.63 -10.04
N TYR A 167 9.78 1.36 -9.70
CA TYR A 167 10.94 0.52 -10.00
C TYR A 167 10.69 -0.58 -11.02
N VAL A 168 9.47 -1.10 -11.11
CA VAL A 168 9.06 -2.25 -11.94
C VAL A 168 10.08 -3.41 -11.88
N THR A 169 10.63 -3.67 -10.69
CA THR A 169 11.70 -4.65 -10.44
C THR A 169 12.94 -4.45 -11.35
N ASN A 170 13.17 -3.21 -11.83
CA ASN A 170 14.23 -2.89 -12.78
C ASN A 170 15.50 -2.38 -12.05
N PRO A 171 16.67 -3.04 -12.24
CA PRO A 171 17.90 -2.67 -11.53
C PRO A 171 18.36 -1.24 -11.80
N LYS A 172 18.12 -0.67 -13.00
CA LYS A 172 18.54 0.71 -13.33
C LYS A 172 17.65 1.75 -12.63
N ARG A 173 16.32 1.50 -12.58
CA ARG A 173 15.40 2.38 -11.84
C ARG A 173 15.68 2.31 -10.33
N LEU A 174 15.97 1.11 -9.81
CA LEU A 174 16.39 0.93 -8.41
C LEU A 174 17.68 1.70 -8.09
N GLU A 175 18.71 1.59 -8.92
CA GLU A 175 19.98 2.33 -8.75
C GLU A 175 19.74 3.85 -8.69
N LYS A 176 18.87 4.39 -9.55
CA LYS A 176 18.46 5.79 -9.50
C LYS A 176 17.80 6.11 -8.16
N GLY A 177 16.79 5.31 -7.73
CA GLY A 177 16.08 5.53 -6.47
C GLY A 177 17.00 5.49 -5.25
N ILE A 178 17.93 4.54 -5.21
CA ILE A 178 18.95 4.45 -4.15
C ILE A 178 19.82 5.71 -4.14
N SER A 179 20.30 6.14 -5.32
CA SER A 179 21.22 7.29 -5.42
C SER A 179 20.64 8.61 -4.93
N ILE A 180 19.32 8.79 -5.06
CA ILE A 180 18.61 10.02 -4.64
C ILE A 180 17.78 9.83 -3.36
N GLN A 181 17.78 8.61 -2.79
CA GLN A 181 16.98 8.24 -1.61
C GLN A 181 15.47 8.45 -1.83
N ALA A 182 14.94 7.97 -2.96
CA ALA A 182 13.56 8.15 -3.35
C ALA A 182 12.58 7.33 -2.49
N SER A 183 13.00 6.18 -1.99
CA SER A 183 12.21 5.27 -1.13
C SER A 183 13.13 4.51 -0.17
N ASN A 184 12.56 3.64 0.66
CA ASN A 184 13.33 2.75 1.54
C ASN A 184 12.98 1.26 1.36
N ALA A 185 12.08 0.95 0.42
CA ALA A 185 11.71 -0.42 0.07
C ALA A 185 11.31 -0.54 -1.41
N ILE A 186 11.31 -1.76 -1.90
CA ILE A 186 10.91 -2.11 -3.27
C ILE A 186 9.98 -3.33 -3.25
N LEU A 187 8.96 -3.31 -4.11
CA LEU A 187 8.16 -4.48 -4.43
C LEU A 187 8.85 -5.30 -5.51
N ILE A 188 8.90 -6.61 -5.35
CA ILE A 188 9.57 -7.55 -6.25
C ILE A 188 8.52 -8.35 -7.00
N LYS A 189 8.49 -8.20 -8.30
CA LYS A 189 7.61 -8.93 -9.22
C LYS A 189 8.47 -9.59 -10.32
N LEU A 190 8.69 -10.90 -10.20
CA LEU A 190 9.57 -11.65 -11.11
C LEU A 190 9.19 -11.46 -12.58
N ASN A 191 7.91 -11.45 -12.90
CA ASN A 191 7.42 -11.33 -14.27
C ASN A 191 7.46 -9.89 -14.83
N GLN A 192 7.79 -8.86 -14.04
CA GLN A 192 8.03 -7.49 -14.56
C GLN A 192 9.40 -7.40 -15.24
N ILE A 193 10.45 -7.88 -14.57
CA ILE A 193 11.80 -7.91 -15.16
C ILE A 193 12.01 -9.11 -16.08
N GLY A 194 11.34 -10.24 -15.81
CA GLY A 194 11.20 -11.39 -16.69
C GLY A 194 12.18 -12.53 -16.49
N THR A 195 13.25 -12.37 -15.70
CA THR A 195 14.17 -13.47 -15.38
C THR A 195 14.46 -13.55 -13.89
N PHE A 196 14.65 -14.80 -13.41
CA PHE A 196 15.05 -15.06 -12.02
C PHE A 196 16.39 -14.41 -11.68
N THR A 197 17.34 -14.44 -12.60
CA THR A 197 18.70 -13.86 -12.39
C THR A 197 18.63 -12.36 -12.15
N GLU A 198 17.90 -11.61 -12.98
CA GLU A 198 17.73 -10.16 -12.80
C GLU A 198 16.96 -9.83 -11.53
N THR A 199 15.92 -10.61 -11.21
CA THR A 199 15.17 -10.48 -9.95
C THR A 199 16.09 -10.62 -8.74
N MET A 200 16.93 -11.66 -8.72
CA MET A 200 17.91 -11.88 -7.63
C MET A 200 18.96 -10.76 -7.56
N GLU A 201 19.36 -10.19 -8.71
CA GLU A 201 20.23 -9.02 -8.73
C GLU A 201 19.58 -7.80 -8.06
N VAL A 202 18.31 -7.53 -8.37
CA VAL A 202 17.53 -6.44 -7.74
C VAL A 202 17.44 -6.66 -6.22
N ILE A 203 17.08 -7.86 -5.77
CA ILE A 203 17.00 -8.18 -4.34
C ILE A 203 18.35 -7.97 -3.64
N ARG A 204 19.46 -8.42 -4.25
CA ARG A 204 20.81 -8.25 -3.70
C ARG A 204 21.17 -6.76 -3.57
N LYS A 205 20.96 -5.97 -4.65
CA LYS A 205 21.24 -4.52 -4.65
C LYS A 205 20.39 -3.79 -3.60
N SER A 206 19.13 -4.15 -3.47
CA SER A 206 18.22 -3.57 -2.44
C SER A 206 18.76 -3.81 -1.04
N LYS A 207 19.13 -5.06 -0.73
CA LYS A 207 19.69 -5.42 0.59
C LYS A 207 21.01 -4.73 0.88
N GLU A 208 21.91 -4.61 -0.11
CA GLU A 208 23.18 -3.90 0.02
C GLU A 208 22.98 -2.40 0.29
N ALA A 209 21.90 -1.81 -0.22
CA ALA A 209 21.51 -0.42 0.02
C ALA A 209 20.71 -0.21 1.32
N GLY A 210 20.38 -1.28 2.05
CA GLY A 210 19.54 -1.22 3.26
C GLY A 210 18.04 -1.08 2.97
N PHE A 211 17.59 -1.35 1.75
CA PHE A 211 16.17 -1.33 1.38
C PHE A 211 15.44 -2.56 1.89
N GLY A 212 14.18 -2.37 2.31
CA GLY A 212 13.23 -3.46 2.45
C GLY A 212 12.89 -4.09 1.10
N THR A 213 12.61 -5.40 1.09
CA THR A 213 12.14 -6.11 -0.11
C THR A 213 10.84 -6.82 0.20
N ILE A 214 9.80 -6.60 -0.59
CA ILE A 214 8.50 -7.26 -0.49
C ILE A 214 8.33 -8.12 -1.74
N ILE A 215 8.12 -9.42 -1.56
CA ILE A 215 7.84 -10.32 -2.67
C ILE A 215 6.33 -10.31 -2.93
N SER A 216 5.94 -9.83 -4.09
CA SER A 216 4.53 -9.74 -4.47
C SER A 216 4.03 -11.05 -5.07
N HIS A 217 2.75 -11.34 -4.84
CA HIS A 217 2.02 -12.32 -5.62
C HIS A 217 1.73 -11.79 -7.03
N ARG A 218 1.38 -12.71 -7.94
CA ARG A 218 0.82 -12.37 -9.27
C ARG A 218 -0.40 -13.25 -9.51
N SER A 219 -1.32 -12.75 -10.35
CA SER A 219 -2.50 -13.51 -10.73
C SER A 219 -2.12 -14.83 -11.39
N GLY A 220 -2.65 -15.94 -10.91
CA GLY A 220 -2.37 -17.28 -11.43
C GLY A 220 -1.19 -18.01 -10.81
N GLU A 221 -0.46 -17.41 -9.89
CA GLU A 221 0.69 -18.00 -9.18
C GLU A 221 0.32 -18.63 -7.81
N THR A 222 -0.96 -18.96 -7.62
CA THR A 222 -1.49 -19.40 -6.33
C THR A 222 -1.01 -20.77 -5.85
N SER A 223 -0.44 -21.59 -6.74
CA SER A 223 0.10 -22.92 -6.42
C SER A 223 1.62 -23.00 -6.59
N ASP A 224 2.29 -21.91 -6.96
CA ASP A 224 3.73 -21.83 -7.11
C ASP A 224 4.32 -21.14 -5.88
N ASP A 225 5.25 -21.80 -5.20
CA ASP A 225 5.87 -21.36 -3.96
C ASP A 225 7.41 -21.18 -4.07
N ILE A 226 7.95 -21.15 -5.27
CA ILE A 226 9.39 -21.03 -5.55
C ILE A 226 9.84 -19.57 -5.58
#